data_78db87301fcacda9f1df1f53ddb76603
#
_entry.id   78db87301fcacda9f1df1f53ddb76603
#
_cell.length_a   1.000
_cell.length_b   1.000
_cell.length_c   1.000
_cell.angle_alpha   90.00
_cell.angle_beta   90.00
_cell.angle_gamma   90.00
#
_symmetry.space_group_name_H-M   'P 1'
#
loop_
_entity.id
_entity.type
_entity.pdbx_description
1 polymer ?
#
loop_
_entity_poly.entity_id
_entity_poly.type
_entity_poly.pdbx_seq_one_letter_code
_entity_poly.pdbx_strand_id
1 'polypeptide(L)'
;MKINREFTIANQSPYESINFKKVSSEIVNPDGSLVFKLENFEVPEQWSQVASDILSQKYFRKAGVPSKLKRTDEKNIPSWLAPRIADDSDGEVSYSSETSSQQVFDRLAGAWTYWGWKGGYFSSEDDAKAFFDEVRYMLANQMVAPNSPQWFNTGLNWAYGIDGPSQGHFYVDHETGKLTRSSSSYERPQPHACFIQSIDDDLVNDGGIMDLWVREARLFKYGSGTGTNFSNLRGSSEGLSGGGKSSGLMSFLKIGDRAAGAIKSGGTTRRAAKMVVVDIDHPDIEEFIKWKVTEEQKVASIVTGSKICSKHLKSIMNACHNCEADGESCFEPAKNPALKREIIAARKNEVPENYIQRIIHFAKQGYKSIEFETYNTDWDSEAYVTVSGQNSNNSVRVTDDFLNAVIEDKDWNLINRIDNSVSKTVKAKDLWDQVGYSAWACADPGIQFHTTINDWHTCPESGEIRASNPCSEYMFLDNTACNLASLNLMTFMDENKCLNTDLFKHAVRIWTLILEISVMMAQFPSKEIAKLSYEYRTLGLGYANLGGYLMSKGVAYDSEEGRANCAAITALMTGISYATSAEVASEQGPFPGYQQNSKNMLRVMRNHRRAAYGKTDEYEGLHINPVPF
;
A
#
# COMPACT_ATOMS: atom_id res chain seq x y z
N MET A 1 7.85 16.76 26.27
CA MET A 1 7.44 15.47 26.92
C MET A 1 8.61 14.83 27.63
N LYS A 2 8.40 14.18 28.77
CA LYS A 2 9.39 13.32 29.42
C LYS A 2 9.41 11.93 28.78
N ILE A 3 10.61 11.37 28.60
CA ILE A 3 10.80 10.03 28.02
C ILE A 3 11.50 9.14 29.07
N ASN A 4 10.81 8.12 29.52
CA ASN A 4 11.38 7.12 30.42
C ASN A 4 12.24 6.13 29.62
N ARG A 5 13.20 5.49 30.31
CA ARG A 5 13.96 4.36 29.80
C ARG A 5 13.41 3.08 30.41
N GLU A 6 12.90 2.20 29.54
CA GLU A 6 12.40 0.87 29.95
C GLU A 6 13.24 -0.25 29.35
N PHE A 7 13.85 -0.01 28.20
CA PHE A 7 14.68 -0.98 27.48
C PHE A 7 16.16 -0.66 27.57
N THR A 8 16.54 0.57 27.89
CA THR A 8 17.92 1.06 27.78
C THR A 8 18.41 1.71 29.07
N ILE A 9 19.72 1.80 29.24
CA ILE A 9 20.37 2.43 30.38
C ILE A 9 21.06 3.73 29.92
N ALA A 10 20.94 4.78 30.73
CA ALA A 10 21.56 6.06 30.42
C ALA A 10 23.09 5.93 30.27
N ASN A 11 23.64 6.61 29.27
CA ASN A 11 25.07 6.61 28.94
C ASN A 11 25.67 5.25 28.52
N GLN A 12 24.82 4.29 28.12
CA GLN A 12 25.23 3.03 27.51
C GLN A 12 24.62 2.95 26.10
N SER A 13 25.38 2.38 25.15
CA SER A 13 24.82 2.14 23.82
C SER A 13 23.70 1.08 23.91
N PRO A 14 22.54 1.29 23.26
CA PRO A 14 21.48 0.26 23.24
C PRO A 14 21.92 -1.04 22.56
N TYR A 15 23.03 -1.01 21.82
CA TYR A 15 23.60 -2.17 21.13
C TYR A 15 24.55 -3.00 22.01
N GLU A 16 24.99 -2.52 23.18
CA GLU A 16 25.89 -3.26 24.06
C GLU A 16 25.30 -4.59 24.58
N SER A 17 23.97 -4.62 24.69
CA SER A 17 23.24 -5.84 25.09
C SER A 17 22.86 -6.76 23.92
N ILE A 18 23.25 -6.41 22.69
CA ILE A 18 22.86 -7.10 21.45
C ILE A 18 24.10 -7.61 20.74
N ASN A 19 24.19 -8.92 20.55
CA ASN A 19 25.22 -9.50 19.72
C ASN A 19 24.89 -9.31 18.25
N PHE A 20 25.92 -9.04 17.42
CA PHE A 20 25.79 -8.89 15.98
C PHE A 20 26.56 -9.97 15.24
N LYS A 21 26.03 -10.43 14.11
CA LYS A 21 26.66 -11.39 13.20
C LYS A 21 26.77 -10.82 11.80
N LYS A 22 27.75 -11.32 11.02
CA LYS A 22 27.85 -11.03 9.59
C LYS A 22 27.11 -12.10 8.79
N VAL A 23 26.31 -11.66 7.84
CA VAL A 23 25.53 -12.52 6.93
C VAL A 23 25.70 -12.07 5.51
N SER A 24 25.28 -12.89 4.56
CA SER A 24 25.24 -12.56 3.13
C SER A 24 23.83 -12.83 2.59
N SER A 25 23.45 -12.09 1.56
CA SER A 25 22.16 -12.20 0.89
C SER A 25 22.35 -12.19 -0.61
N GLU A 26 21.67 -13.10 -1.32
CA GLU A 26 21.67 -13.09 -2.79
C GLU A 26 20.29 -13.43 -3.37
N ILE A 27 20.01 -12.88 -4.55
CA ILE A 27 18.84 -13.22 -5.36
C ILE A 27 19.35 -13.72 -6.70
N VAL A 28 18.91 -14.92 -7.08
CA VAL A 28 19.26 -15.56 -8.34
C VAL A 28 17.96 -15.87 -9.09
N ASN A 29 17.91 -15.55 -10.38
CA ASN A 29 16.80 -15.91 -11.25
C ASN A 29 16.78 -17.44 -11.52
N PRO A 30 15.66 -18.00 -11.98
CA PRO A 30 15.57 -19.42 -12.36
C PRO A 30 16.58 -19.87 -13.41
N ASP A 31 17.07 -18.94 -14.25
CA ASP A 31 18.12 -19.19 -15.26
C ASP A 31 19.55 -19.14 -14.71
N GLY A 32 19.71 -18.92 -13.38
CA GLY A 32 21.00 -18.82 -12.71
C GLY A 32 21.64 -17.42 -12.76
N SER A 33 21.03 -16.43 -13.40
CA SER A 33 21.55 -15.06 -13.42
C SER A 33 21.41 -14.37 -12.08
N LEU A 34 22.47 -13.68 -11.64
CA LEU A 34 22.52 -12.96 -10.36
C LEU A 34 21.76 -11.63 -10.48
N VAL A 35 20.75 -11.43 -9.65
CA VAL A 35 19.99 -10.18 -9.56
C VAL A 35 20.53 -9.25 -8.49
N PHE A 36 20.91 -9.80 -7.33
CA PHE A 36 21.41 -9.06 -6.19
C PHE A 36 22.36 -9.91 -5.38
N LYS A 37 23.45 -9.32 -4.90
CA LYS A 37 24.36 -9.94 -3.94
C LYS A 37 24.93 -8.86 -3.01
N LEU A 38 24.89 -9.13 -1.73
CA LEU A 38 25.57 -8.35 -0.69
C LEU A 38 26.17 -9.31 0.32
N GLU A 39 27.49 -9.20 0.51
CA GLU A 39 28.24 -10.08 1.39
C GLU A 39 28.70 -9.35 2.66
N ASN A 40 28.83 -10.09 3.76
CA ASN A 40 29.44 -9.63 5.02
C ASN A 40 28.77 -8.39 5.62
N PHE A 41 27.46 -8.20 5.47
CA PHE A 41 26.74 -7.15 6.16
C PHE A 41 26.32 -7.59 7.57
N GLU A 42 26.15 -6.62 8.46
CA GLU A 42 25.95 -6.86 9.88
C GLU A 42 24.48 -6.74 10.29
N VAL A 43 24.00 -7.72 11.06
CA VAL A 43 22.65 -7.76 11.65
C VAL A 43 22.69 -8.29 13.07
N PRO A 44 21.68 -8.03 13.94
CA PRO A 44 21.59 -8.68 15.24
C PRO A 44 21.57 -10.21 15.12
N GLU A 45 22.25 -10.90 16.04
CA GLU A 45 22.47 -12.34 15.96
C GLU A 45 21.18 -13.16 15.91
N GLN A 46 20.14 -12.70 16.61
CA GLN A 46 18.83 -13.35 16.67
C GLN A 46 18.00 -13.21 15.39
N TRP A 47 18.40 -12.35 14.44
CA TRP A 47 17.63 -12.18 13.20
C TRP A 47 17.70 -13.41 12.31
N SER A 48 16.56 -13.80 11.76
CA SER A 48 16.49 -14.85 10.76
C SER A 48 17.15 -14.43 9.44
N GLN A 49 17.54 -15.41 8.61
CA GLN A 49 18.06 -15.12 7.28
C GLN A 49 17.07 -14.32 6.44
N VAL A 50 15.76 -14.67 6.50
CA VAL A 50 14.69 -13.96 5.78
C VAL A 50 14.61 -12.48 6.19
N ALA A 51 14.68 -12.17 7.49
CA ALA A 51 14.67 -10.79 7.96
C ALA A 51 15.91 -10.03 7.46
N SER A 52 17.07 -10.67 7.47
CA SER A 52 18.34 -10.11 6.98
C SER A 52 18.29 -9.85 5.46
N ASP A 53 17.72 -10.78 4.70
CA ASP A 53 17.51 -10.66 3.26
C ASP A 53 16.60 -9.49 2.92
N ILE A 54 15.47 -9.37 3.61
CA ILE A 54 14.52 -8.26 3.39
C ILE A 54 15.19 -6.91 3.70
N LEU A 55 15.91 -6.81 4.81
CA LEU A 55 16.61 -5.57 5.17
C LEU A 55 17.62 -5.17 4.09
N SER A 56 18.52 -6.07 3.71
CA SER A 56 19.61 -5.79 2.76
C SER A 56 19.11 -5.57 1.34
N GLN A 57 18.15 -6.36 0.89
CA GLN A 57 17.63 -6.29 -0.48
C GLN A 57 16.74 -5.08 -0.72
N LYS A 58 15.92 -4.71 0.29
CA LYS A 58 14.86 -3.70 0.11
C LYS A 58 15.13 -2.38 0.83
N TYR A 59 15.77 -2.39 1.99
CA TYR A 59 15.82 -1.22 2.87
C TYR A 59 17.20 -0.59 3.04
N PHE A 60 18.28 -1.31 2.78
CA PHE A 60 19.61 -0.68 2.74
C PHE A 60 19.69 0.35 1.63
N ARG A 61 20.24 1.52 1.93
CA ARG A 61 20.60 2.48 0.91
C ARG A 61 21.74 1.91 0.05
N LYS A 62 21.49 1.78 -1.24
CA LYS A 62 22.37 1.07 -2.18
C LYS A 62 23.52 1.91 -2.72
N ALA A 63 23.44 3.24 -2.61
CA ALA A 63 24.45 4.17 -3.14
C ALA A 63 24.42 5.51 -2.43
N GLY A 64 25.53 6.24 -2.50
CA GLY A 64 25.63 7.60 -1.97
C GLY A 64 25.92 7.68 -0.48
N VAL A 65 26.26 6.58 0.19
CA VAL A 65 26.69 6.57 1.60
C VAL A 65 28.19 6.91 1.66
N PRO A 66 28.59 8.05 2.26
CA PRO A 66 29.99 8.45 2.32
C PRO A 66 30.82 7.56 3.26
N SER A 67 32.07 7.30 2.91
CA SER A 67 33.02 6.54 3.75
C SER A 67 33.48 7.30 4.99
N LYS A 68 33.41 8.64 4.95
CA LYS A 68 33.74 9.53 6.08
C LYS A 68 32.63 10.56 6.26
N LEU A 69 32.26 10.81 7.50
CA LEU A 69 31.16 11.71 7.87
C LEU A 69 31.62 12.69 8.96
N LYS A 70 31.23 13.95 8.81
CA LYS A 70 31.32 14.97 9.86
C LYS A 70 29.95 15.53 10.19
N ARG A 71 29.75 15.96 11.45
CA ARG A 71 28.53 16.67 11.84
C ARG A 71 28.57 18.11 11.36
N THR A 72 27.40 18.63 11.01
CA THR A 72 27.23 20.06 10.72
C THR A 72 27.13 20.83 12.03
N ASP A 73 27.36 22.13 11.96
CA ASP A 73 27.06 23.06 13.06
C ASP A 73 25.73 23.74 12.76
N GLU A 74 24.70 23.33 13.47
CA GLU A 74 23.33 23.85 13.34
C GLU A 74 22.89 24.49 14.67
N LYS A 75 22.51 25.75 14.61
CA LYS A 75 22.11 26.53 15.78
C LYS A 75 20.90 25.85 16.49
N ASN A 76 20.95 25.81 17.82
CA ASN A 76 19.93 25.20 18.69
C ASN A 76 19.79 23.67 18.57
N ILE A 77 20.66 23.00 17.86
CA ILE A 77 20.70 21.54 17.81
C ILE A 77 21.90 21.05 18.65
N PRO A 78 21.70 20.10 19.58
CA PRO A 78 22.82 19.48 20.29
C PRO A 78 23.82 18.85 19.31
N SER A 79 25.11 19.00 19.55
CA SER A 79 26.16 18.56 18.61
C SER A 79 26.07 17.06 18.27
N TRP A 80 25.65 16.22 19.21
CA TRP A 80 25.45 14.78 18.99
C TRP A 80 24.27 14.47 18.05
N LEU A 81 23.30 15.39 17.92
CA LEU A 81 22.10 15.24 17.12
C LEU A 81 22.15 16.00 15.77
N ALA A 82 23.16 16.82 15.56
CA ALA A 82 23.31 17.59 14.33
C ALA A 82 23.43 16.67 13.10
N PRO A 83 22.87 17.05 11.93
CA PRO A 83 22.99 16.30 10.68
C PRO A 83 24.45 16.00 10.31
N ARG A 84 24.66 14.95 9.54
CA ARG A 84 26.00 14.56 9.05
C ARG A 84 26.11 14.73 7.54
N ILE A 85 27.27 15.14 7.11
CA ILE A 85 27.62 15.27 5.69
C ILE A 85 28.94 14.55 5.42
N ALA A 86 29.26 14.34 4.15
CA ALA A 86 30.57 13.81 3.76
C ALA A 86 31.70 14.68 4.32
N ASP A 87 32.73 14.03 4.88
CA ASP A 87 33.93 14.72 5.36
C ASP A 87 35.06 14.62 4.34
N ASP A 88 35.30 15.71 3.62
CA ASP A 88 36.32 15.89 2.59
C ASP A 88 37.59 16.59 3.10
N SER A 89 37.71 16.84 4.41
CA SER A 89 38.83 17.57 5.01
C SER A 89 40.18 16.88 4.83
N ASP A 90 40.21 15.54 4.81
CA ASP A 90 41.41 14.70 4.74
C ASP A 90 41.59 13.98 3.39
N GLY A 91 40.99 14.46 2.31
CA GLY A 91 41.11 13.91 0.97
C GLY A 91 39.82 13.41 0.36
N GLU A 92 39.91 12.59 -0.69
CA GLU A 92 38.78 12.14 -1.46
C GLU A 92 37.87 11.20 -0.66
N VAL A 93 36.53 11.43 -0.71
CA VAL A 93 35.52 10.61 -0.06
C VAL A 93 35.00 9.60 -1.07
N SER A 94 35.05 8.32 -0.73
CA SER A 94 34.38 7.26 -1.49
C SER A 94 32.93 7.10 -1.05
N TYR A 95 32.08 6.64 -1.96
CA TYR A 95 30.66 6.42 -1.72
C TYR A 95 30.31 4.96 -1.98
N SER A 96 29.50 4.39 -1.09
CA SER A 96 29.09 2.98 -1.13
C SER A 96 27.61 2.79 -0.74
N SER A 97 27.23 1.58 -0.37
CA SER A 97 25.95 1.22 0.23
C SER A 97 26.05 1.19 1.76
N GLU A 98 24.89 1.12 2.46
CA GLU A 98 24.84 0.67 3.85
C GLU A 98 25.29 -0.80 3.95
N THR A 99 25.99 -1.14 5.03
CA THR A 99 26.58 -2.47 5.29
C THR A 99 26.28 -3.00 6.68
N SER A 100 25.56 -2.24 7.50
CA SER A 100 25.15 -2.65 8.84
C SER A 100 23.71 -2.20 9.11
N SER A 101 22.94 -3.06 9.74
CA SER A 101 21.61 -2.74 10.26
C SER A 101 21.63 -1.58 11.25
N GLN A 102 22.73 -1.40 12.00
CA GLN A 102 22.90 -0.27 12.92
C GLN A 102 22.82 1.07 12.17
N GLN A 103 23.39 1.16 10.95
CA GLN A 103 23.29 2.38 10.13
C GLN A 103 21.84 2.73 9.83
N VAL A 104 21.01 1.72 9.53
CA VAL A 104 19.58 1.91 9.26
C VAL A 104 18.84 2.34 10.52
N PHE A 105 19.07 1.67 11.65
CA PHE A 105 18.40 2.01 12.90
C PHE A 105 18.81 3.40 13.38
N ASP A 106 20.09 3.76 13.27
CA ASP A 106 20.62 5.07 13.66
C ASP A 106 20.06 6.21 12.79
N ARG A 107 19.94 6.00 11.46
CA ARG A 107 19.38 7.07 10.61
C ARG A 107 17.90 7.30 10.83
N LEU A 108 17.13 6.22 11.06
CA LEU A 108 15.70 6.33 11.37
C LEU A 108 15.48 7.03 12.71
N ALA A 109 16.04 6.46 13.78
CA ALA A 109 15.91 7.00 15.13
C ALA A 109 16.47 8.43 15.23
N GLY A 110 17.60 8.68 14.57
CA GLY A 110 18.23 9.99 14.56
C GLY A 110 17.40 11.06 13.85
N ALA A 111 16.82 10.74 12.69
CA ALA A 111 15.95 11.67 11.99
C ALA A 111 14.69 12.00 12.81
N TRP A 112 14.02 10.99 13.40
CA TRP A 112 12.87 11.26 14.26
C TRP A 112 13.24 12.08 15.50
N THR A 113 14.38 11.79 16.12
CA THR A 113 14.86 12.57 17.28
C THR A 113 15.21 14.01 16.89
N TYR A 114 15.88 14.21 15.74
CA TYR A 114 16.24 15.53 15.22
C TYR A 114 14.99 16.39 14.94
N TRP A 115 14.03 15.85 14.22
CA TRP A 115 12.78 16.56 13.95
C TRP A 115 11.92 16.74 15.22
N GLY A 116 11.93 15.75 16.13
CA GLY A 116 11.28 15.88 17.44
C GLY A 116 11.90 16.98 18.30
N TRP A 117 13.23 17.13 18.25
CA TRP A 117 13.91 18.23 18.93
C TRP A 117 13.54 19.59 18.33
N LYS A 118 13.58 19.71 17.01
CA LYS A 118 13.17 20.95 16.29
C LYS A 118 11.71 21.32 16.57
N GLY A 119 10.85 20.34 16.68
CA GLY A 119 9.43 20.54 17.02
C GLY A 119 9.15 20.76 18.51
N GLY A 120 10.17 20.74 19.38
CA GLY A 120 9.99 20.98 20.82
C GLY A 120 9.25 19.84 21.56
N TYR A 121 9.31 18.60 21.06
CA TYR A 121 8.63 17.47 21.69
C TYR A 121 9.31 16.96 22.97
N PHE A 122 10.58 17.23 23.17
CA PHE A 122 11.34 16.75 24.33
C PHE A 122 11.50 17.83 25.37
N SER A 123 11.32 17.46 26.65
CA SER A 123 11.45 18.40 27.77
C SER A 123 12.91 18.75 28.08
N SER A 124 13.85 17.85 27.71
CA SER A 124 15.29 18.00 27.94
C SER A 124 16.12 17.24 26.90
N GLU A 125 17.41 17.50 26.86
CA GLU A 125 18.36 16.74 26.04
C GLU A 125 18.43 15.26 26.48
N ASP A 126 18.26 14.97 27.77
CA ASP A 126 18.25 13.61 28.29
C ASP A 126 17.01 12.83 27.83
N ASP A 127 15.85 13.51 27.70
CA ASP A 127 14.63 12.91 27.11
C ASP A 127 14.85 12.59 25.64
N ALA A 128 15.50 13.46 24.87
CA ALA A 128 15.85 13.21 23.47
C ALA A 128 16.82 12.02 23.33
N LYS A 129 17.83 11.92 24.20
CA LYS A 129 18.75 10.76 24.24
C LYS A 129 18.04 9.48 24.62
N ALA A 130 17.15 9.53 25.62
CA ALA A 130 16.32 8.39 26.00
C ALA A 130 15.48 7.90 24.81
N PHE A 131 14.78 8.82 24.14
CA PHE A 131 13.99 8.50 22.97
C PHE A 131 14.83 7.85 21.84
N PHE A 132 15.98 8.42 21.54
CA PHE A 132 16.91 7.90 20.52
C PHE A 132 17.38 6.48 20.83
N ASP A 133 17.71 6.20 22.10
CA ASP A 133 18.19 4.88 22.53
C ASP A 133 17.06 3.83 22.55
N GLU A 134 15.90 4.17 23.12
CA GLU A 134 14.73 3.29 23.18
C GLU A 134 14.28 2.86 21.77
N VAL A 135 14.24 3.79 20.82
CA VAL A 135 13.84 3.50 19.43
C VAL A 135 14.83 2.56 18.76
N ARG A 136 16.15 2.80 18.91
CA ARG A 136 17.19 1.94 18.33
C ARG A 136 17.12 0.52 18.90
N TYR A 137 16.92 0.38 20.21
CA TYR A 137 16.74 -0.91 20.87
C TYR A 137 15.52 -1.66 20.31
N MET A 138 14.37 -0.98 20.23
CA MET A 138 13.14 -1.60 19.72
C MET A 138 13.28 -2.06 18.26
N LEU A 139 13.94 -1.29 17.39
CA LEU A 139 14.19 -1.67 16.00
C LEU A 139 15.12 -2.89 15.90
N ALA A 140 16.23 -2.89 16.65
CA ALA A 140 17.21 -3.98 16.62
C ALA A 140 16.64 -5.31 17.15
N ASN A 141 15.72 -5.26 18.12
CA ASN A 141 15.05 -6.42 18.68
C ASN A 141 13.74 -6.80 17.95
N GLN A 142 13.44 -6.22 16.80
CA GLN A 142 12.22 -6.49 16.03
C GLN A 142 10.92 -6.33 16.85
N MET A 143 10.94 -5.45 17.85
CA MET A 143 9.77 -5.15 18.67
C MET A 143 8.73 -4.35 17.89
N VAL A 144 9.15 -3.68 16.84
CA VAL A 144 8.32 -2.83 16.00
C VAL A 144 8.91 -2.70 14.61
N ALA A 145 8.04 -2.45 13.63
CA ALA A 145 8.43 -2.08 12.28
C ALA A 145 7.60 -0.89 11.80
N PRO A 146 8.23 0.22 11.41
CA PRO A 146 7.56 1.29 10.67
C PRO A 146 7.21 0.82 9.26
N ASN A 147 6.34 1.56 8.58
CA ASN A 147 5.97 1.29 7.20
C ASN A 147 7.18 1.41 6.24
N SER A 148 7.08 0.76 5.08
CA SER A 148 8.17 0.72 4.09
C SER A 148 8.69 2.09 3.64
N PRO A 149 7.86 3.13 3.39
CA PRO A 149 8.37 4.46 3.06
C PRO A 149 9.28 5.07 4.11
N GLN A 150 9.07 4.80 5.40
CA GLN A 150 10.00 5.20 6.46
C GLN A 150 11.39 4.57 6.26
N TRP A 151 11.42 3.24 6.02
CA TRP A 151 12.67 2.53 5.77
C TRP A 151 13.43 3.05 4.54
N PHE A 152 12.70 3.42 3.46
CA PHE A 152 13.31 3.89 2.22
C PHE A 152 13.82 5.33 2.30
N ASN A 153 13.06 6.23 2.94
CA ASN A 153 13.20 7.67 2.75
C ASN A 153 13.72 8.41 3.98
N THR A 154 13.44 7.90 5.19
CA THR A 154 13.72 8.63 6.44
C THR A 154 15.19 8.58 6.80
N GLY A 155 15.74 9.75 7.12
CA GLY A 155 17.07 9.92 7.68
C GLY A 155 18.22 9.90 6.68
N LEU A 156 17.99 9.74 5.38
CA LEU A 156 19.07 9.73 4.38
C LEU A 156 19.81 11.06 4.31
N ASN A 157 19.09 12.17 4.36
CA ASN A 157 19.70 13.50 4.42
C ASN A 157 20.37 13.75 5.76
N TRP A 158 19.68 13.50 6.88
CA TRP A 158 20.23 13.70 8.22
C TRP A 158 21.49 12.88 8.49
N ALA A 159 21.51 11.61 8.07
CA ALA A 159 22.61 10.70 8.36
C ALA A 159 23.80 10.83 7.41
N TYR A 160 23.57 11.17 6.15
CA TYR A 160 24.57 11.06 5.08
C TYR A 160 24.72 12.31 4.22
N GLY A 161 23.87 13.33 4.41
CA GLY A 161 23.81 14.49 3.50
C GLY A 161 23.28 14.15 2.11
N ILE A 162 22.64 13.00 1.94
CA ILE A 162 22.05 12.63 0.65
C ILE A 162 20.89 13.56 0.34
N ASP A 163 20.93 14.17 -0.84
CA ASP A 163 19.90 15.07 -1.34
C ASP A 163 19.65 14.86 -2.85
N GLY A 164 18.66 15.57 -3.37
CA GLY A 164 18.27 15.59 -4.76
C GLY A 164 17.25 16.68 -5.07
N PRO A 165 17.00 16.96 -6.36
CA PRO A 165 16.08 18.01 -6.76
C PRO A 165 14.65 17.70 -6.31
N SER A 166 13.90 18.73 -5.95
CA SER A 166 12.49 18.65 -5.59
C SER A 166 11.67 17.95 -6.69
N GLN A 167 10.73 17.11 -6.25
CA GLN A 167 9.83 16.35 -7.13
C GLN A 167 8.40 16.93 -7.16
N GLY A 168 8.25 18.21 -6.82
CA GLY A 168 6.96 18.90 -6.80
C GLY A 168 6.15 18.67 -5.52
N HIS A 169 6.82 18.32 -4.42
CA HIS A 169 6.21 18.14 -3.11
C HIS A 169 6.02 19.46 -2.36
N PHE A 170 5.15 19.40 -1.36
CA PHE A 170 4.81 20.51 -0.48
C PHE A 170 4.80 20.04 0.98
N TYR A 171 4.99 20.97 1.91
CA TYR A 171 4.81 20.78 3.34
C TYR A 171 4.24 22.04 3.97
N VAL A 172 3.67 21.91 5.16
CA VAL A 172 3.35 23.07 5.99
C VAL A 172 4.50 23.25 6.97
N ASP A 173 5.11 24.41 6.95
CA ASP A 173 6.20 24.75 7.86
C ASP A 173 5.67 24.85 9.30
N HIS A 174 6.26 24.08 10.20
CA HIS A 174 5.74 23.90 11.56
C HIS A 174 5.90 25.16 12.45
N GLU A 175 6.86 26.04 12.14
CA GLU A 175 7.06 27.28 12.91
C GLU A 175 6.14 28.40 12.42
N THR A 176 5.95 28.51 11.12
CA THR A 176 5.21 29.62 10.49
C THR A 176 3.78 29.25 10.09
N GLY A 177 3.41 27.97 10.07
CA GLY A 177 2.13 27.48 9.58
C GLY A 177 1.89 27.68 8.07
N LYS A 178 2.93 28.06 7.31
CA LYS A 178 2.80 28.40 5.88
C LYS A 178 2.99 27.16 5.00
N LEU A 179 2.10 27.00 4.03
CA LEU A 179 2.26 26.04 2.96
C LEU A 179 3.48 26.41 2.09
N THR A 180 4.46 25.53 2.02
CA THR A 180 5.75 25.76 1.37
C THR A 180 6.01 24.66 0.34
N ARG A 181 6.56 25.04 -0.82
CA ARG A 181 7.04 24.06 -1.80
C ARG A 181 8.40 23.54 -1.38
N SER A 182 8.56 22.22 -1.37
CA SER A 182 9.84 21.60 -1.03
C SER A 182 10.92 21.92 -2.08
N SER A 183 12.12 22.19 -1.61
CA SER A 183 13.32 22.39 -2.44
C SER A 183 14.18 21.13 -2.59
N SER A 184 13.98 20.15 -1.68
CA SER A 184 14.78 18.94 -1.56
C SER A 184 13.91 17.69 -1.65
N SER A 185 14.48 16.59 -2.16
CA SER A 185 13.81 15.28 -2.16
C SER A 185 13.93 14.53 -0.83
N TYR A 186 14.94 14.83 -0.01
CA TYR A 186 15.31 14.01 1.16
C TYR A 186 15.49 14.78 2.47
N GLU A 187 15.57 16.11 2.47
CA GLU A 187 15.57 16.89 3.72
C GLU A 187 14.32 16.61 4.54
N ARG A 188 13.15 16.73 3.88
CA ARG A 188 11.87 16.24 4.40
C ARG A 188 11.49 14.98 3.64
N PRO A 189 11.41 13.81 4.28
CA PRO A 189 11.06 12.58 3.58
C PRO A 189 9.57 12.55 3.20
N GLN A 190 9.17 11.60 2.33
CA GLN A 190 7.80 11.14 2.21
C GLN A 190 7.64 9.85 3.04
N PRO A 191 7.29 9.93 4.33
CA PRO A 191 7.30 8.78 5.23
C PRO A 191 5.97 8.05 5.27
N HIS A 192 4.90 8.65 4.75
CA HIS A 192 3.54 8.11 4.80
C HIS A 192 3.36 6.98 3.79
N ALA A 193 2.76 5.87 4.23
CA ALA A 193 2.45 4.74 3.37
C ALA A 193 1.11 4.88 2.66
N CYS A 194 0.14 5.49 3.33
CA CYS A 194 -1.27 5.44 2.98
C CYS A 194 -1.81 6.84 2.69
N PHE A 195 -2.40 6.99 1.51
CA PHE A 195 -2.99 8.25 1.06
C PHE A 195 -4.43 8.00 0.60
N ILE A 196 -5.30 8.97 0.84
CA ILE A 196 -6.62 9.07 0.23
C ILE A 196 -6.62 10.35 -0.60
N GLN A 197 -7.08 10.27 -1.84
CA GLN A 197 -7.10 11.41 -2.76
C GLN A 197 -8.49 11.62 -3.32
N SER A 198 -8.86 12.89 -3.54
CA SER A 198 -10.05 13.26 -4.30
C SER A 198 -9.80 13.25 -5.79
N ILE A 199 -10.89 13.16 -6.56
CA ILE A 199 -10.92 13.36 -8.00
C ILE A 199 -12.15 14.15 -8.40
N ASP A 200 -11.96 15.12 -9.30
CA ASP A 200 -13.03 15.88 -9.92
C ASP A 200 -13.31 15.37 -11.34
N ASP A 201 -14.55 15.54 -11.80
CA ASP A 201 -14.96 15.16 -13.15
C ASP A 201 -14.49 16.18 -14.20
N ASP A 202 -13.17 16.36 -14.22
CA ASP A 202 -12.42 17.19 -15.18
C ASP A 202 -11.25 16.38 -15.75
N LEU A 203 -10.93 16.57 -17.02
CA LEU A 203 -9.90 15.77 -17.66
C LEU A 203 -8.48 16.21 -17.26
N VAL A 204 -8.17 17.51 -17.27
CA VAL A 204 -6.77 18.01 -17.25
C VAL A 204 -6.47 19.05 -16.18
N ASN A 205 -7.48 19.73 -15.63
CA ASN A 205 -7.26 20.76 -14.62
C ASN A 205 -6.79 20.18 -13.26
N ASP A 206 -6.30 21.05 -12.40
CA ASP A 206 -5.91 20.68 -11.03
C ASP A 206 -7.09 19.98 -10.33
N GLY A 207 -6.82 18.84 -9.68
CA GLY A 207 -7.85 17.98 -9.06
C GLY A 207 -8.51 16.99 -10.01
N GLY A 208 -8.35 17.13 -11.32
CA GLY A 208 -8.97 16.26 -12.33
C GLY A 208 -8.24 14.94 -12.55
N ILE A 209 -8.69 14.23 -13.59
CA ILE A 209 -8.28 12.83 -13.86
C ILE A 209 -6.78 12.72 -14.15
N MET A 210 -6.23 13.55 -15.04
CA MET A 210 -4.80 13.48 -15.39
C MET A 210 -3.91 14.01 -14.28
N ASP A 211 -4.35 14.99 -13.52
CA ASP A 211 -3.64 15.44 -12.33
C ASP A 211 -3.56 14.34 -11.25
N LEU A 212 -4.64 13.55 -11.06
CA LEU A 212 -4.60 12.41 -10.15
C LEU A 212 -3.49 11.42 -10.53
N TRP A 213 -3.32 11.10 -11.82
CA TRP A 213 -2.25 10.18 -12.26
C TRP A 213 -0.85 10.75 -12.00
N VAL A 214 -0.67 12.06 -12.10
CA VAL A 214 0.60 12.72 -11.74
C VAL A 214 0.86 12.64 -10.23
N ARG A 215 -0.16 12.89 -9.42
CA ARG A 215 -0.06 12.76 -7.95
C ARG A 215 0.23 11.32 -7.52
N GLU A 216 -0.44 10.34 -8.13
CA GLU A 216 -0.18 8.91 -7.90
C GLU A 216 1.26 8.52 -8.28
N ALA A 217 1.76 9.01 -9.42
CA ALA A 217 3.13 8.72 -9.84
C ALA A 217 4.17 9.21 -8.82
N ARG A 218 3.95 10.39 -8.22
CA ARG A 218 4.80 10.90 -7.13
C ARG A 218 4.76 10.00 -5.90
N LEU A 219 3.57 9.51 -5.52
CA LEU A 219 3.40 8.59 -4.39
C LEU A 219 4.10 7.25 -4.63
N PHE A 220 3.85 6.64 -5.78
CA PHE A 220 4.41 5.33 -6.11
C PHE A 220 5.93 5.35 -6.20
N LYS A 221 6.52 6.44 -6.69
CA LYS A 221 7.98 6.61 -6.76
C LYS A 221 8.67 6.43 -5.41
N TYR A 222 8.05 6.86 -4.31
CA TYR A 222 8.59 6.80 -2.95
C TYR A 222 8.04 5.62 -2.13
N GLY A 223 7.29 4.71 -2.74
CA GLY A 223 6.82 3.47 -2.12
C GLY A 223 5.51 3.58 -1.36
N SER A 224 4.78 4.67 -1.53
CA SER A 224 3.47 4.87 -0.91
C SER A 224 2.34 4.30 -1.76
N GLY A 225 1.20 4.02 -1.12
CA GLY A 225 -0.04 3.61 -1.77
C GLY A 225 -1.14 4.66 -1.64
N THR A 226 -2.14 4.61 -2.51
CA THR A 226 -3.25 5.57 -2.51
C THR A 226 -4.58 4.91 -2.81
N GLY A 227 -5.67 5.51 -2.33
CA GLY A 227 -7.03 5.16 -2.71
C GLY A 227 -7.84 6.40 -3.05
N THR A 228 -8.81 6.22 -3.93
CA THR A 228 -9.68 7.29 -4.42
C THR A 228 -11.09 6.75 -4.64
N ASN A 229 -12.11 7.51 -4.26
CA ASN A 229 -13.48 7.27 -4.67
C ASN A 229 -13.71 7.93 -6.03
N PHE A 230 -13.96 7.12 -7.04
CA PHE A 230 -14.13 7.56 -8.42
C PHE A 230 -15.59 7.87 -8.79
N SER A 231 -16.51 7.81 -7.83
CA SER A 231 -17.96 7.99 -8.11
C SER A 231 -18.35 9.39 -8.55
N ASN A 232 -17.46 10.37 -8.41
CA ASN A 232 -17.70 11.70 -8.98
C ASN A 232 -17.61 11.75 -10.51
N LEU A 233 -16.90 10.78 -11.12
CA LEU A 233 -16.78 10.72 -12.57
C LEU A 233 -18.11 10.31 -13.20
N ARG A 234 -18.48 10.97 -14.27
CA ARG A 234 -19.71 10.63 -15.03
C ARG A 234 -19.63 9.25 -15.67
N GLY A 235 -20.78 8.60 -15.81
CA GLY A 235 -20.91 7.32 -16.47
C GLY A 235 -20.82 7.40 -18.01
N SER A 236 -20.71 6.23 -18.65
CA SER A 236 -20.55 6.09 -20.10
C SER A 236 -21.78 6.57 -20.92
N SER A 237 -22.93 6.69 -20.29
CA SER A 237 -24.17 7.16 -20.92
C SER A 237 -24.37 8.67 -20.85
N GLU A 238 -23.62 9.38 -20.00
CA GLU A 238 -23.81 10.79 -19.72
C GLU A 238 -23.20 11.69 -20.79
N GLY A 239 -23.81 12.86 -20.97
CA GLY A 239 -23.44 13.82 -22.02
C GLY A 239 -22.15 14.58 -21.70
N LEU A 240 -21.50 15.06 -22.76
CA LEU A 240 -20.38 16.00 -22.69
C LEU A 240 -20.86 17.42 -23.06
N SER A 241 -20.24 18.45 -22.47
CA SER A 241 -20.57 19.86 -22.74
C SER A 241 -20.45 20.26 -24.23
N GLY A 242 -19.53 19.62 -24.96
CA GLY A 242 -19.33 19.81 -26.40
C GLY A 242 -20.21 18.95 -27.30
N GLY A 243 -21.16 18.19 -26.73
CA GLY A 243 -21.95 17.16 -27.41
C GLY A 243 -21.27 15.79 -27.42
N GLY A 244 -22.08 14.75 -27.62
CA GLY A 244 -21.60 13.35 -27.52
C GLY A 244 -21.71 12.76 -26.12
N LYS A 245 -21.18 11.55 -25.93
CA LYS A 245 -21.24 10.81 -24.69
C LYS A 245 -19.86 10.64 -24.06
N SER A 246 -19.82 10.54 -22.74
CA SER A 246 -18.63 10.21 -21.98
C SER A 246 -18.12 8.81 -22.37
N SER A 247 -16.80 8.62 -22.31
CA SER A 247 -16.17 7.30 -22.42
C SER A 247 -16.36 6.44 -21.16
N GLY A 248 -16.93 7.02 -20.11
CA GLY A 248 -17.29 6.35 -18.86
C GLY A 248 -16.15 6.12 -17.89
N LEU A 249 -16.53 5.77 -16.68
CA LEU A 249 -15.63 5.50 -15.57
C LEU A 249 -14.55 4.47 -15.93
N MET A 250 -14.95 3.34 -16.53
CA MET A 250 -14.06 2.21 -16.79
C MET A 250 -12.89 2.55 -17.72
N SER A 251 -13.10 3.48 -18.67
CA SER A 251 -12.04 3.92 -19.59
C SER A 251 -10.89 4.62 -18.84
N PHE A 252 -11.22 5.46 -17.89
CA PHE A 252 -10.23 6.18 -17.08
C PHE A 252 -9.57 5.28 -16.03
N LEU A 253 -10.31 4.34 -15.44
CA LEU A 253 -9.72 3.35 -14.52
C LEU A 253 -8.66 2.49 -15.20
N LYS A 254 -8.87 2.11 -16.46
CA LYS A 254 -7.88 1.34 -17.26
C LYS A 254 -6.58 2.12 -17.48
N ILE A 255 -6.65 3.45 -17.68
CA ILE A 255 -5.45 4.30 -17.78
C ILE A 255 -4.67 4.28 -16.46
N GLY A 256 -5.35 4.53 -15.34
CA GLY A 256 -4.71 4.54 -14.02
C GLY A 256 -4.13 3.19 -13.61
N ASP A 257 -4.78 2.08 -13.97
CA ASP A 257 -4.26 0.73 -13.75
C ASP A 257 -2.95 0.49 -14.50
N ARG A 258 -2.87 0.89 -15.77
CA ARG A 258 -1.65 0.77 -16.59
C ARG A 258 -0.54 1.67 -16.08
N ALA A 259 -0.85 2.90 -15.67
CA ALA A 259 0.13 3.80 -15.07
C ALA A 259 0.71 3.21 -13.79
N ALA A 260 -0.12 2.66 -12.91
CA ALA A 260 0.31 1.98 -11.68
C ALA A 260 1.21 0.77 -11.97
N GLY A 261 0.87 -0.04 -12.99
CA GLY A 261 1.67 -1.20 -13.41
C GLY A 261 3.06 -0.84 -13.95
N ALA A 262 3.20 0.34 -14.56
CA ALA A 262 4.46 0.79 -15.15
C ALA A 262 5.45 1.38 -14.12
N ILE A 263 4.94 1.87 -12.97
CA ILE A 263 5.76 2.58 -11.98
C ILE A 263 6.27 1.61 -10.91
N LYS A 264 7.60 1.45 -10.84
CA LYS A 264 8.28 0.68 -9.81
C LYS A 264 8.87 1.61 -8.75
N SER A 265 8.55 1.38 -7.49
CA SER A 265 9.02 2.17 -6.36
C SER A 265 10.54 2.11 -6.20
N GLY A 266 11.18 3.29 -6.18
CA GLY A 266 12.62 3.45 -5.84
C GLY A 266 13.60 2.56 -6.60
N GLY A 267 13.27 2.10 -7.81
CA GLY A 267 14.06 1.12 -8.56
C GLY A 267 14.02 -0.29 -7.97
N THR A 268 13.20 -0.51 -6.95
CA THR A 268 13.00 -1.81 -6.28
C THR A 268 11.81 -2.56 -6.88
N THR A 269 11.64 -3.81 -6.46
CA THR A 269 10.58 -4.72 -6.93
C THR A 269 9.21 -4.47 -6.31
N ARG A 270 9.01 -3.36 -5.54
CA ARG A 270 7.71 -3.06 -4.96
C ARG A 270 6.76 -2.49 -6.02
N ARG A 271 5.61 -3.15 -6.20
CA ARG A 271 4.55 -2.67 -7.07
C ARG A 271 3.82 -1.49 -6.44
N ALA A 272 3.26 -0.62 -7.28
CA ALA A 272 2.31 0.41 -6.86
C ALA A 272 1.11 -0.23 -6.16
N ALA A 273 0.61 0.41 -5.11
CA ALA A 273 -0.58 -0.03 -4.39
C ALA A 273 -1.68 1.01 -4.58
N LYS A 274 -2.82 0.58 -5.16
CA LYS A 274 -3.94 1.45 -5.51
C LYS A 274 -5.26 0.84 -5.05
N MET A 275 -6.15 1.66 -4.47
CA MET A 275 -7.56 1.34 -4.20
C MET A 275 -8.45 2.18 -5.10
N VAL A 276 -9.40 1.52 -5.73
CA VAL A 276 -10.49 2.14 -6.48
C VAL A 276 -11.78 1.88 -5.72
N VAL A 277 -12.45 2.93 -5.27
CA VAL A 277 -13.76 2.85 -4.61
C VAL A 277 -14.81 3.41 -5.56
N VAL A 278 -15.94 2.72 -5.68
CA VAL A 278 -17.11 3.18 -6.44
C VAL A 278 -18.38 2.96 -5.63
N ASP A 279 -19.23 3.97 -5.56
CA ASP A 279 -20.50 3.92 -4.85
C ASP A 279 -21.50 3.03 -5.62
N ILE A 280 -22.32 2.27 -4.88
CA ILE A 280 -23.23 1.25 -5.43
C ILE A 280 -24.31 1.82 -6.35
N ASP A 281 -24.52 3.13 -6.34
CA ASP A 281 -25.50 3.82 -7.19
C ASP A 281 -24.89 4.42 -8.48
N HIS A 282 -23.59 4.17 -8.75
CA HIS A 282 -22.94 4.71 -9.95
C HIS A 282 -23.50 4.10 -11.24
N PRO A 283 -23.68 4.86 -12.33
CA PRO A 283 -24.22 4.34 -13.61
C PRO A 283 -23.45 3.15 -14.18
N ASP A 284 -22.12 3.13 -14.05
CA ASP A 284 -21.24 2.08 -14.59
C ASP A 284 -20.92 0.97 -13.54
N ILE A 285 -21.65 0.89 -12.42
CA ILE A 285 -21.32 -0.01 -11.31
C ILE A 285 -21.34 -1.50 -11.71
N GLU A 286 -22.26 -1.92 -12.58
CA GLU A 286 -22.35 -3.31 -13.01
C GLU A 286 -21.08 -3.76 -13.78
N GLU A 287 -20.52 -2.86 -14.62
CA GLU A 287 -19.26 -3.14 -15.33
C GLU A 287 -18.08 -3.15 -14.35
N PHE A 288 -18.07 -2.23 -13.39
CA PHE A 288 -17.03 -2.17 -12.35
C PHE A 288 -17.00 -3.44 -11.49
N ILE A 289 -18.13 -3.94 -11.02
CA ILE A 289 -18.24 -5.16 -10.22
C ILE A 289 -17.64 -6.37 -10.97
N LYS A 290 -17.92 -6.47 -12.27
CA LYS A 290 -17.51 -7.61 -13.10
C LYS A 290 -16.10 -7.45 -13.70
N TRP A 291 -15.47 -6.32 -13.54
CA TRP A 291 -14.26 -5.97 -14.28
C TRP A 291 -13.18 -7.05 -14.17
N LYS A 292 -12.75 -7.41 -12.97
CA LYS A 292 -11.68 -8.41 -12.78
C LYS A 292 -12.07 -9.81 -13.24
N VAL A 293 -13.31 -10.23 -12.99
CA VAL A 293 -13.81 -11.53 -13.50
C VAL A 293 -13.71 -11.60 -15.02
N THR A 294 -14.12 -10.53 -15.71
CA THR A 294 -14.03 -10.44 -17.17
C THR A 294 -12.58 -10.50 -17.66
N GLU A 295 -11.66 -9.82 -16.99
CA GLU A 295 -10.25 -9.81 -17.34
C GLU A 295 -9.58 -11.18 -17.08
N GLU A 296 -9.91 -11.86 -15.98
CA GLU A 296 -9.47 -13.25 -15.71
C GLU A 296 -9.98 -14.24 -16.77
N GLN A 297 -11.22 -14.10 -17.24
CA GLN A 297 -11.74 -14.90 -18.34
C GLN A 297 -10.96 -14.66 -19.65
N LYS A 298 -10.51 -13.44 -19.90
CA LYS A 298 -9.64 -13.14 -21.04
C LYS A 298 -8.28 -13.83 -20.93
N VAL A 299 -7.65 -13.82 -19.73
CA VAL A 299 -6.40 -14.55 -19.48
C VAL A 299 -6.57 -16.03 -19.79
N ALA A 300 -7.63 -16.66 -19.25
CA ALA A 300 -7.91 -18.08 -19.51
C ALA A 300 -8.08 -18.37 -21.01
N SER A 301 -8.78 -17.47 -21.73
CA SER A 301 -8.99 -17.59 -23.19
C SER A 301 -7.70 -17.44 -23.98
N ILE A 302 -6.84 -16.46 -23.64
CA ILE A 302 -5.53 -16.25 -24.27
C ILE A 302 -4.63 -17.46 -24.06
N VAL A 303 -4.52 -17.96 -22.83
CA VAL A 303 -3.68 -19.11 -22.48
C VAL A 303 -4.16 -20.36 -23.21
N THR A 304 -5.46 -20.66 -23.16
CA THR A 304 -6.05 -21.83 -23.82
C THR A 304 -5.90 -21.72 -25.34
N GLY A 305 -6.23 -20.57 -25.92
CA GLY A 305 -6.13 -20.32 -27.37
C GLY A 305 -4.70 -20.48 -27.87
N SER A 306 -3.69 -19.97 -27.16
CA SER A 306 -2.27 -20.10 -27.54
C SER A 306 -1.83 -21.56 -27.57
N LYS A 307 -2.23 -22.37 -26.58
CA LYS A 307 -1.92 -23.79 -26.50
C LYS A 307 -2.61 -24.59 -27.59
N ILE A 308 -3.88 -24.29 -27.88
CA ILE A 308 -4.65 -24.92 -28.98
C ILE A 308 -4.00 -24.59 -30.32
N CYS A 309 -3.69 -23.33 -30.59
CA CYS A 309 -3.00 -22.91 -31.81
C CYS A 309 -1.67 -23.64 -31.96
N SER A 310 -0.81 -23.62 -30.95
CA SER A 310 0.50 -24.30 -30.98
C SER A 310 0.36 -25.79 -31.30
N LYS A 311 -0.58 -26.49 -30.65
CA LYS A 311 -0.84 -27.92 -30.86
C LYS A 311 -1.24 -28.22 -32.32
N HIS A 312 -2.27 -27.54 -32.82
CA HIS A 312 -2.80 -27.84 -34.16
C HIS A 312 -1.88 -27.39 -35.27
N LEU A 313 -1.21 -26.26 -35.13
CA LEU A 313 -0.26 -25.77 -36.12
C LEU A 313 0.98 -26.66 -36.20
N LYS A 314 1.49 -27.21 -35.08
CA LYS A 314 2.54 -28.24 -35.08
C LYS A 314 2.07 -29.54 -35.76
N SER A 315 0.82 -29.97 -35.50
CA SER A 315 0.25 -31.14 -36.15
C SER A 315 0.13 -30.98 -37.67
N ILE A 316 -0.29 -29.81 -38.14
CA ILE A 316 -0.35 -29.49 -39.58
C ILE A 316 1.05 -29.49 -40.19
N MET A 317 2.04 -28.87 -39.56
CA MET A 317 3.43 -28.88 -40.01
C MET A 317 3.97 -30.33 -40.16
N ASN A 318 3.74 -31.14 -39.12
CA ASN A 318 4.15 -32.56 -39.15
C ASN A 318 3.45 -33.35 -40.27
N ALA A 319 2.15 -33.11 -40.52
CA ALA A 319 1.41 -33.76 -41.58
C ALA A 319 1.90 -33.38 -42.97
N CYS A 320 2.46 -32.19 -43.17
CA CYS A 320 3.11 -31.78 -44.41
C CYS A 320 4.43 -32.54 -44.67
N HIS A 321 5.19 -32.83 -43.62
CA HIS A 321 6.52 -33.47 -43.75
C HIS A 321 6.49 -35.00 -43.64
N ASN A 322 5.50 -35.58 -42.94
CA ASN A 322 5.32 -37.03 -42.80
C ASN A 322 4.36 -37.56 -43.86
N CYS A 323 4.59 -37.18 -45.10
CA CYS A 323 3.77 -37.53 -46.26
C CYS A 323 4.53 -38.48 -47.18
N GLU A 324 3.86 -39.54 -47.63
CA GLU A 324 4.43 -40.54 -48.55
C GLU A 324 4.31 -40.14 -50.03
N ALA A 325 3.63 -39.03 -50.34
CA ALA A 325 3.50 -38.52 -51.70
C ALA A 325 4.73 -37.72 -52.13
N ASP A 326 4.95 -37.61 -53.43
CA ASP A 326 6.09 -36.88 -53.97
C ASP A 326 5.81 -35.36 -54.10
N GLY A 327 6.83 -34.58 -53.73
CA GLY A 327 6.93 -33.15 -54.02
C GLY A 327 5.81 -32.29 -53.44
N GLU A 328 5.22 -31.41 -54.25
CA GLU A 328 4.20 -30.44 -53.86
C GLU A 328 2.89 -31.07 -53.37
N SER A 329 2.62 -32.33 -53.71
CA SER A 329 1.39 -33.03 -53.30
C SER A 329 1.24 -33.14 -51.79
N CYS A 330 2.33 -33.13 -51.03
CA CYS A 330 2.30 -33.17 -49.56
C CYS A 330 1.70 -31.93 -48.93
N PHE A 331 1.67 -30.81 -49.61
CA PHE A 331 1.12 -29.52 -49.15
C PHE A 331 -0.31 -29.26 -49.65
N GLU A 332 -0.87 -30.20 -50.41
CA GLU A 332 -2.24 -30.09 -50.94
C GLU A 332 -3.19 -30.97 -50.11
N PRO A 333 -4.19 -30.40 -49.39
CA PRO A 333 -5.10 -31.19 -48.57
C PRO A 333 -5.94 -32.22 -49.34
N ALA A 334 -6.14 -32.01 -50.65
CA ALA A 334 -6.82 -32.97 -51.52
C ALA A 334 -5.99 -34.22 -51.81
N LYS A 335 -4.67 -34.12 -51.74
CA LYS A 335 -3.71 -35.20 -52.05
C LYS A 335 -3.04 -35.78 -50.82
N ASN A 336 -3.08 -35.06 -49.68
CA ASN A 336 -2.56 -35.49 -48.38
C ASN A 336 -3.70 -35.66 -47.36
N PRO A 337 -4.18 -36.91 -47.15
CA PRO A 337 -5.29 -37.18 -46.22
C PRO A 337 -4.97 -36.83 -44.76
N ALA A 338 -3.70 -36.97 -44.34
CA ALA A 338 -3.26 -36.58 -43.00
C ALA A 338 -3.37 -35.07 -42.79
N LEU A 339 -2.86 -34.29 -43.77
CA LEU A 339 -2.97 -32.84 -43.74
C LEU A 339 -4.43 -32.37 -43.73
N LYS A 340 -5.28 -33.00 -44.58
CA LYS A 340 -6.73 -32.70 -44.62
C LYS A 340 -7.39 -32.91 -43.23
N ARG A 341 -7.07 -34.04 -42.55
CA ARG A 341 -7.60 -34.37 -41.23
C ARG A 341 -7.17 -33.31 -40.18
N GLU A 342 -5.88 -32.96 -40.15
CA GLU A 342 -5.36 -31.97 -39.19
C GLU A 342 -5.92 -30.57 -39.45
N ILE A 343 -6.13 -30.15 -40.69
CA ILE A 343 -6.81 -28.89 -41.04
C ILE A 343 -8.28 -28.89 -40.53
N ILE A 344 -9.01 -29.99 -40.74
CA ILE A 344 -10.38 -30.11 -40.25
C ILE A 344 -10.39 -30.04 -38.73
N ALA A 345 -9.49 -30.72 -38.06
CA ALA A 345 -9.36 -30.66 -36.60
C ALA A 345 -9.02 -29.25 -36.11
N ALA A 346 -8.11 -28.54 -36.74
CA ALA A 346 -7.75 -27.17 -36.44
C ALA A 346 -8.96 -26.22 -36.58
N ARG A 347 -9.68 -26.31 -37.72
CA ARG A 347 -10.90 -25.52 -37.97
C ARG A 347 -12.00 -25.79 -36.96
N LYS A 348 -12.18 -27.04 -36.55
CA LYS A 348 -13.16 -27.42 -35.51
C LYS A 348 -12.84 -26.81 -34.13
N ASN A 349 -11.56 -26.54 -33.88
CA ASN A 349 -11.06 -25.87 -32.67
C ASN A 349 -10.79 -24.38 -32.91
N GLU A 350 -11.43 -23.77 -33.93
CA GLU A 350 -11.43 -22.34 -34.23
C GLU A 350 -10.03 -21.72 -34.46
N VAL A 351 -9.04 -22.52 -34.86
CA VAL A 351 -7.72 -22.01 -35.27
C VAL A 351 -7.91 -21.12 -36.50
N PRO A 352 -7.43 -19.86 -36.50
CA PRO A 352 -7.65 -18.94 -37.61
C PRO A 352 -7.09 -19.46 -38.95
N GLU A 353 -7.86 -19.36 -40.02
CA GLU A 353 -7.51 -19.90 -41.35
C GLU A 353 -6.18 -19.35 -41.88
N ASN A 354 -5.91 -18.06 -41.64
CA ASN A 354 -4.64 -17.45 -42.06
C ASN A 354 -3.43 -18.08 -41.37
N TYR A 355 -3.53 -18.58 -40.16
CA TYR A 355 -2.45 -19.32 -39.50
C TYR A 355 -2.28 -20.70 -40.11
N ILE A 356 -3.37 -21.42 -40.40
CA ILE A 356 -3.34 -22.71 -41.07
C ILE A 356 -2.62 -22.58 -42.43
N GLN A 357 -3.02 -21.62 -43.24
CA GLN A 357 -2.40 -21.39 -44.55
C GLN A 357 -0.92 -20.98 -44.46
N ARG A 358 -0.59 -20.15 -43.48
CA ARG A 358 0.78 -19.70 -43.22
C ARG A 358 1.70 -20.87 -42.86
N ILE A 359 1.24 -21.80 -42.03
CA ILE A 359 2.02 -22.98 -41.64
C ILE A 359 2.26 -23.89 -42.83
N ILE A 360 1.27 -24.15 -43.70
CA ILE A 360 1.41 -24.92 -44.91
C ILE A 360 2.44 -24.26 -45.83
N HIS A 361 2.40 -22.93 -45.97
CA HIS A 361 3.36 -22.18 -46.76
C HIS A 361 4.78 -22.29 -46.21
N PHE A 362 4.99 -22.20 -44.90
CA PHE A 362 6.29 -22.39 -44.27
C PHE A 362 6.82 -23.83 -44.47
N ALA A 363 5.94 -24.84 -44.32
CA ALA A 363 6.30 -26.22 -44.61
C ALA A 363 6.77 -26.39 -46.08
N LYS A 364 6.08 -25.75 -47.04
CA LYS A 364 6.46 -25.74 -48.47
C LYS A 364 7.80 -25.06 -48.72
N GLN A 365 8.19 -24.08 -47.92
CA GLN A 365 9.49 -23.41 -47.93
C GLN A 365 10.62 -24.25 -47.27
N GLY A 366 10.29 -25.41 -46.70
CA GLY A 366 11.25 -26.34 -46.12
C GLY A 366 11.43 -26.22 -44.59
N TYR A 367 10.65 -25.36 -43.90
CA TYR A 367 10.65 -25.30 -42.44
C TYR A 367 10.03 -26.58 -41.88
N LYS A 368 10.77 -27.29 -41.01
CA LYS A 368 10.31 -28.54 -40.38
C LYS A 368 9.66 -28.35 -39.02
N SER A 369 9.96 -27.27 -38.36
CA SER A 369 9.36 -26.89 -37.07
C SER A 369 9.29 -25.38 -36.96
N ILE A 370 8.29 -24.90 -36.21
CA ILE A 370 8.14 -23.50 -35.82
C ILE A 370 7.75 -23.51 -34.35
N GLU A 371 8.41 -22.68 -33.57
CA GLU A 371 8.00 -22.43 -32.22
C GLU A 371 6.86 -21.41 -32.22
N PHE A 372 5.76 -21.79 -31.58
CA PHE A 372 4.65 -20.87 -31.28
C PHE A 372 4.74 -20.50 -29.82
N GLU A 373 4.75 -19.23 -29.59
CA GLU A 373 4.68 -18.69 -28.25
C GLU A 373 3.36 -19.13 -27.56
N THR A 374 3.48 -19.66 -26.37
CA THR A 374 2.34 -20.09 -25.55
C THR A 374 2.38 -19.35 -24.24
N TYR A 375 1.23 -18.87 -23.82
CA TYR A 375 1.07 -18.18 -22.54
C TYR A 375 0.77 -19.19 -21.43
N ASN A 376 1.06 -18.80 -20.19
CA ASN A 376 0.73 -19.55 -18.98
C ASN A 376 -0.14 -18.71 -18.04
N THR A 377 -0.53 -19.27 -16.90
CA THR A 377 -1.36 -18.62 -15.88
C THR A 377 -0.54 -18.11 -14.70
N ASP A 378 0.78 -18.02 -14.81
CA ASP A 378 1.61 -17.44 -13.77
C ASP A 378 1.29 -15.93 -13.65
N TRP A 379 1.22 -15.44 -12.43
CA TRP A 379 0.78 -14.08 -12.12
C TRP A 379 1.64 -12.97 -12.75
N ASP A 380 2.87 -13.27 -13.13
CA ASP A 380 3.82 -12.38 -13.81
C ASP A 380 3.97 -12.67 -15.31
N SER A 381 3.15 -13.59 -15.87
CA SER A 381 3.16 -13.94 -17.27
C SER A 381 2.67 -12.81 -18.17
N GLU A 382 3.09 -12.86 -19.44
CA GLU A 382 2.64 -11.90 -20.45
C GLU A 382 1.13 -11.89 -20.67
N ALA A 383 0.43 -13.00 -20.41
CA ALA A 383 -1.03 -13.03 -20.47
C ALA A 383 -1.66 -12.00 -19.54
N TYR A 384 -1.14 -11.85 -18.31
CA TYR A 384 -1.61 -10.84 -17.35
C TYR A 384 -1.19 -9.41 -17.73
N VAL A 385 -0.11 -9.23 -18.47
CA VAL A 385 0.28 -7.90 -19.00
C VAL A 385 -0.70 -7.41 -20.04
N THR A 386 -1.42 -8.30 -20.75
CA THR A 386 -2.39 -7.91 -21.80
C THR A 386 -3.73 -7.42 -21.26
N VAL A 387 -4.10 -7.78 -20.03
CA VAL A 387 -5.38 -7.43 -19.40
C VAL A 387 -5.25 -6.25 -18.43
N SER A 388 -6.35 -5.63 -18.04
CA SER A 388 -6.40 -4.50 -17.11
C SER A 388 -6.89 -4.90 -15.71
N GLY A 389 -6.86 -3.97 -14.75
CA GLY A 389 -7.38 -4.20 -13.41
C GLY A 389 -6.47 -5.04 -12.49
N GLN A 390 -5.20 -5.27 -12.88
CA GLN A 390 -4.27 -6.10 -12.14
C GLN A 390 -3.46 -5.34 -11.08
N ASN A 391 -3.51 -4.00 -11.10
CA ASN A 391 -2.69 -3.13 -10.26
C ASN A 391 -3.50 -2.34 -9.24
N SER A 392 -4.79 -2.62 -9.11
CA SER A 392 -5.67 -1.98 -8.13
C SER A 392 -6.45 -3.00 -7.32
N ASN A 393 -6.72 -2.66 -6.06
CA ASN A 393 -7.78 -3.27 -5.25
C ASN A 393 -9.06 -2.50 -5.52
N ASN A 394 -10.17 -3.20 -5.72
CA ASN A 394 -11.46 -2.59 -6.04
C ASN A 394 -12.43 -2.79 -4.88
N SER A 395 -13.16 -1.75 -4.50
CA SER A 395 -14.19 -1.82 -3.47
C SER A 395 -15.46 -1.11 -3.91
N VAL A 396 -16.59 -1.71 -3.59
CA VAL A 396 -17.92 -1.09 -3.74
C VAL A 396 -18.31 -0.49 -2.39
N ARG A 397 -18.76 0.76 -2.41
CA ARG A 397 -19.22 1.44 -1.21
C ARG A 397 -20.74 1.39 -1.13
N VAL A 398 -21.26 0.81 -0.05
CA VAL A 398 -22.70 0.57 0.16
C VAL A 398 -23.22 1.36 1.37
N THR A 399 -24.48 1.81 1.27
CA THR A 399 -25.21 2.44 2.37
C THR A 399 -26.16 1.46 3.03
N ASP A 400 -26.64 1.76 4.23
CA ASP A 400 -27.68 0.97 4.90
C ASP A 400 -28.97 0.93 4.07
N ASP A 401 -29.30 2.01 3.36
CA ASP A 401 -30.47 2.04 2.46
C ASP A 401 -30.38 0.97 1.35
N PHE A 402 -29.17 0.82 0.75
CA PHE A 402 -28.94 -0.24 -0.23
C PHE A 402 -29.09 -1.64 0.40
N LEU A 403 -28.48 -1.85 1.57
CA LEU A 403 -28.54 -3.15 2.27
C LEU A 403 -29.99 -3.51 2.67
N ASN A 404 -30.76 -2.54 3.12
CA ASN A 404 -32.18 -2.71 3.40
C ASN A 404 -32.96 -3.03 2.11
N ALA A 405 -32.65 -2.38 1.00
CA ALA A 405 -33.26 -2.69 -0.30
C ALA A 405 -32.93 -4.14 -0.76
N VAL A 406 -31.74 -4.65 -0.47
CA VAL A 406 -31.36 -6.06 -0.73
C VAL A 406 -32.21 -7.01 0.12
N ILE A 407 -32.35 -6.72 1.43
CA ILE A 407 -33.11 -7.57 2.37
C ILE A 407 -34.59 -7.60 2.00
N GLU A 408 -35.14 -6.47 1.58
CA GLU A 408 -36.55 -6.28 1.25
C GLU A 408 -36.89 -6.58 -0.22
N ASP A 409 -35.92 -7.05 -1.02
CA ASP A 409 -36.03 -7.35 -2.46
C ASP A 409 -36.60 -6.16 -3.28
N LYS A 410 -36.14 -4.97 -2.96
CA LYS A 410 -36.55 -3.72 -3.61
C LYS A 410 -35.71 -3.39 -4.85
N ASP A 411 -36.22 -2.45 -5.62
CA ASP A 411 -35.50 -1.85 -6.72
C ASP A 411 -34.46 -0.85 -6.19
N TRP A 412 -33.36 -0.70 -6.95
CA TRP A 412 -32.27 0.24 -6.69
C TRP A 412 -32.01 1.09 -7.94
N ASN A 413 -31.90 2.39 -7.76
CA ASN A 413 -31.65 3.32 -8.85
C ASN A 413 -30.15 3.62 -8.98
N LEU A 414 -29.63 3.49 -10.20
CA LEU A 414 -28.33 4.01 -10.59
C LEU A 414 -28.51 5.46 -11.05
N ILE A 415 -27.66 6.35 -10.52
CA ILE A 415 -27.85 7.80 -10.59
C ILE A 415 -26.78 8.45 -11.45
N ASN A 416 -27.17 9.22 -12.45
CA ASN A 416 -26.28 10.06 -13.26
C ASN A 416 -25.59 11.12 -12.39
N ARG A 417 -24.34 11.41 -12.68
CA ARG A 417 -23.51 12.33 -11.88
C ARG A 417 -23.64 13.79 -12.26
N ILE A 418 -24.11 14.07 -13.50
CA ILE A 418 -24.28 15.46 -13.97
C ILE A 418 -25.56 16.10 -13.44
N ASP A 419 -26.69 15.39 -13.49
CA ASP A 419 -28.01 15.93 -13.24
C ASP A 419 -28.80 15.21 -12.15
N ASN A 420 -28.21 14.20 -11.50
CA ASN A 420 -28.83 13.34 -10.50
C ASN A 420 -30.11 12.61 -11.00
N SER A 421 -30.29 12.48 -12.30
CA SER A 421 -31.39 11.70 -12.86
C SER A 421 -31.12 10.20 -12.74
N VAL A 422 -32.20 9.40 -12.75
CA VAL A 422 -32.08 7.95 -12.75
C VAL A 422 -31.58 7.49 -14.11
N SER A 423 -30.40 6.89 -14.14
CA SER A 423 -29.83 6.30 -15.36
C SER A 423 -30.46 4.95 -15.67
N LYS A 424 -30.60 4.11 -14.65
CA LYS A 424 -31.16 2.75 -14.75
C LYS A 424 -31.71 2.32 -13.38
N THR A 425 -32.78 1.54 -13.38
CA THR A 425 -33.29 0.87 -12.20
C THR A 425 -32.99 -0.63 -12.30
N VAL A 426 -32.45 -1.23 -11.23
CA VAL A 426 -32.08 -2.65 -11.12
C VAL A 426 -32.62 -3.23 -9.82
N LYS A 427 -32.68 -4.55 -9.68
CA LYS A 427 -32.93 -5.18 -8.39
C LYS A 427 -31.70 -5.07 -7.48
N ALA A 428 -31.89 -4.56 -6.28
CA ALA A 428 -30.79 -4.44 -5.30
C ALA A 428 -30.14 -5.81 -5.00
N LYS A 429 -30.97 -6.85 -4.90
CA LYS A 429 -30.51 -8.23 -4.67
C LYS A 429 -29.66 -8.76 -5.82
N ASP A 430 -30.06 -8.53 -7.08
CA ASP A 430 -29.28 -8.98 -8.24
C ASP A 430 -27.90 -8.33 -8.27
N LEU A 431 -27.81 -7.06 -7.88
CA LEU A 431 -26.54 -6.33 -7.80
C LEU A 431 -25.66 -6.86 -6.69
N TRP A 432 -26.25 -7.17 -5.52
CA TRP A 432 -25.57 -7.80 -4.40
C TRP A 432 -25.04 -9.20 -4.75
N ASP A 433 -25.84 -10.02 -5.42
CA ASP A 433 -25.44 -11.35 -5.88
C ASP A 433 -24.29 -11.29 -6.90
N GLN A 434 -24.26 -10.27 -7.76
CA GLN A 434 -23.13 -10.01 -8.66
C GLN A 434 -21.84 -9.65 -7.90
N VAL A 435 -21.93 -8.85 -6.85
CA VAL A 435 -20.80 -8.54 -5.97
C VAL A 435 -20.29 -9.82 -5.31
N GLY A 436 -21.18 -10.62 -4.72
CA GLY A 436 -20.83 -11.89 -4.07
C GLY A 436 -20.16 -12.87 -5.04
N TYR A 437 -20.70 -13.02 -6.24
CA TYR A 437 -20.12 -13.88 -7.28
C TYR A 437 -18.71 -13.40 -7.69
N SER A 438 -18.55 -12.11 -7.95
CA SER A 438 -17.25 -11.55 -8.36
C SER A 438 -16.20 -11.70 -7.27
N ALA A 439 -16.55 -11.41 -6.02
CA ALA A 439 -15.67 -11.59 -4.86
C ALA A 439 -15.25 -13.05 -4.67
N TRP A 440 -16.17 -13.99 -4.86
CA TRP A 440 -15.85 -15.43 -4.83
C TRP A 440 -14.92 -15.84 -5.99
N ALA A 441 -15.16 -15.33 -7.20
CA ALA A 441 -14.43 -15.75 -8.40
C ALA A 441 -13.00 -15.20 -8.48
N CYS A 442 -12.76 -13.97 -8.00
CA CYS A 442 -11.47 -13.30 -8.17
C CYS A 442 -11.04 -12.43 -6.96
N ALA A 443 -11.66 -12.60 -5.79
CA ALA A 443 -11.39 -11.86 -4.55
C ALA A 443 -11.67 -10.34 -4.61
N ASP A 444 -12.31 -9.85 -5.68
CA ASP A 444 -12.74 -8.45 -5.86
C ASP A 444 -14.16 -8.39 -6.42
N PRO A 445 -14.93 -7.34 -6.10
CA PRO A 445 -14.61 -6.21 -5.24
C PRO A 445 -14.77 -6.53 -3.75
N GLY A 446 -14.05 -5.74 -2.90
CA GLY A 446 -14.34 -5.62 -1.48
C GLY A 446 -15.58 -4.75 -1.23
N ILE A 447 -16.06 -4.71 0.01
CA ILE A 447 -17.20 -3.90 0.44
C ILE A 447 -16.74 -2.87 1.47
N GLN A 448 -17.21 -1.63 1.34
CA GLN A 448 -17.07 -0.58 2.35
C GLN A 448 -18.47 -0.12 2.80
N PHE A 449 -18.73 -0.20 4.10
CA PHE A 449 -20.01 0.13 4.71
C PHE A 449 -20.07 1.63 5.07
N HIS A 450 -20.59 2.44 4.14
CA HIS A 450 -20.58 3.91 4.22
C HIS A 450 -21.19 4.44 5.53
N THR A 451 -22.36 3.96 5.90
CA THR A 451 -23.10 4.44 7.08
C THR A 451 -22.32 4.14 8.36
N THR A 452 -21.94 2.88 8.57
CA THR A 452 -21.19 2.44 9.76
C THR A 452 -19.83 3.14 9.87
N ILE A 453 -19.11 3.31 8.75
CA ILE A 453 -17.80 4.01 8.75
C ILE A 453 -17.98 5.46 9.21
N ASN A 454 -19.01 6.17 8.71
CA ASN A 454 -19.26 7.55 9.08
C ASN A 454 -19.86 7.71 10.50
N ASP A 455 -20.54 6.70 11.06
CA ASP A 455 -20.96 6.69 12.46
C ASP A 455 -19.76 6.84 13.43
N TRP A 456 -18.64 6.25 13.08
CA TRP A 456 -17.39 6.28 13.86
C TRP A 456 -16.43 7.39 13.42
N HIS A 457 -16.85 8.28 12.51
CA HIS A 457 -16.01 9.37 12.05
C HIS A 457 -15.76 10.40 13.16
N THR A 458 -14.48 10.72 13.37
CA THR A 458 -14.05 11.69 14.41
C THR A 458 -14.16 13.15 13.97
N CYS A 459 -14.17 13.42 12.66
CA CYS A 459 -14.12 14.76 12.08
C CYS A 459 -15.23 15.03 11.04
N PRO A 460 -16.52 14.72 11.29
CA PRO A 460 -17.59 14.83 10.30
C PRO A 460 -17.93 16.28 9.91
N GLU A 461 -17.62 17.28 10.75
CA GLU A 461 -17.80 18.70 10.40
C GLU A 461 -16.84 19.15 9.28
N SER A 462 -15.85 18.35 8.96
CA SER A 462 -14.85 18.61 7.91
C SER A 462 -15.13 17.89 6.59
N GLY A 463 -16.11 17.01 6.58
CA GLY A 463 -16.53 16.22 5.41
C GLY A 463 -16.79 14.76 5.76
N GLU A 464 -17.25 14.00 4.76
CA GLU A 464 -17.52 12.56 4.89
C GLU A 464 -16.30 11.72 4.54
N ILE A 465 -16.21 10.55 5.17
CA ILE A 465 -15.30 9.49 4.74
C ILE A 465 -15.91 8.83 3.51
N ARG A 466 -15.23 8.91 2.36
CA ARG A 466 -15.72 8.38 1.09
C ARG A 466 -14.84 7.29 0.49
N ALA A 467 -13.61 7.18 0.93
CA ALA A 467 -12.61 6.24 0.41
C ALA A 467 -11.73 5.67 1.52
N SER A 468 -10.88 4.77 1.14
CA SER A 468 -9.81 4.22 1.98
C SER A 468 -8.48 4.18 1.21
N ASN A 469 -7.39 3.92 1.94
CA ASN A 469 -6.11 3.50 1.34
C ASN A 469 -6.21 2.10 0.69
N PRO A 470 -5.14 1.58 0.03
CA PRO A 470 -5.20 0.32 -0.71
C PRO A 470 -5.59 -0.93 0.10
N CYS A 471 -5.24 -0.98 1.38
CA CYS A 471 -5.51 -2.14 2.25
C CYS A 471 -6.76 -1.96 3.12
N SER A 472 -7.45 -0.83 3.00
CA SER A 472 -8.69 -0.48 3.71
C SER A 472 -8.59 -0.33 5.23
N GLU A 473 -7.37 -0.22 5.79
CA GLU A 473 -7.17 0.05 7.21
C GLU A 473 -7.24 1.53 7.57
N TYR A 474 -7.05 2.43 6.60
CA TYR A 474 -7.14 3.87 6.78
C TYR A 474 -8.36 4.44 6.07
N MET A 475 -9.32 4.89 6.85
CA MET A 475 -10.58 5.48 6.38
C MET A 475 -10.74 6.85 7.01
N PHE A 476 -10.55 7.90 6.23
CA PHE A 476 -10.62 9.27 6.67
C PHE A 476 -10.99 10.21 5.51
N LEU A 477 -10.84 11.50 5.69
CA LEU A 477 -11.14 12.53 4.69
C LEU A 477 -10.25 12.38 3.44
N ASP A 478 -10.78 12.77 2.30
CA ASP A 478 -10.03 12.89 1.06
C ASP A 478 -8.87 13.89 1.23
N ASN A 479 -7.79 13.69 0.46
CA ASN A 479 -6.56 14.48 0.48
C ASN A 479 -5.85 14.48 1.85
N THR A 480 -5.87 13.34 2.52
CA THR A 480 -5.14 13.10 3.76
C THR A 480 -4.18 11.92 3.63
N ALA A 481 -3.25 11.81 4.56
CA ALA A 481 -2.25 10.75 4.58
C ALA A 481 -2.07 10.20 6.00
N CYS A 482 -1.72 8.91 6.06
CA CYS A 482 -1.42 8.22 7.30
C CYS A 482 -0.05 7.55 7.23
N ASN A 483 0.79 7.74 8.22
CA ASN A 483 1.98 6.93 8.39
C ASN A 483 1.71 5.83 9.42
N LEU A 484 2.45 4.70 9.29
CA LEU A 484 2.11 3.47 9.99
C LEU A 484 3.30 2.90 10.74
N ALA A 485 3.00 2.20 11.85
CA ALA A 485 3.92 1.28 12.51
C ALA A 485 3.14 0.10 13.10
N SER A 486 3.83 -1.04 13.28
CA SER A 486 3.23 -2.24 13.87
C SER A 486 4.13 -2.80 14.97
N LEU A 487 3.58 -2.96 16.17
CA LEU A 487 4.26 -3.61 17.29
C LEU A 487 4.19 -5.14 17.14
N ASN A 488 5.28 -5.82 17.43
CA ASN A 488 5.35 -7.28 17.37
C ASN A 488 4.94 -7.88 18.72
N LEU A 489 3.74 -8.40 18.85
CA LEU A 489 3.21 -8.94 20.11
C LEU A 489 4.11 -10.02 20.75
N MET A 490 4.81 -10.80 19.93
CA MET A 490 5.68 -11.87 20.42
C MET A 490 6.85 -11.37 21.28
N THR A 491 7.31 -10.14 21.06
CA THR A 491 8.43 -9.54 21.79
C THR A 491 8.04 -8.93 23.14
N PHE A 492 6.74 -8.83 23.40
CA PHE A 492 6.18 -8.33 24.67
C PHE A 492 5.64 -9.45 25.56
N MET A 493 5.91 -10.71 25.23
CA MET A 493 5.50 -11.84 26.06
C MET A 493 6.49 -12.04 27.22
N ASP A 494 5.96 -12.30 28.41
CA ASP A 494 6.73 -12.76 29.55
C ASP A 494 6.98 -14.28 29.51
N GLU A 495 7.70 -14.79 30.52
CA GLU A 495 8.01 -16.21 30.66
C GLU A 495 6.75 -17.10 30.78
N ASN A 496 5.64 -16.55 31.25
CA ASN A 496 4.35 -17.22 31.37
C ASN A 496 3.48 -17.12 30.11
N LYS A 497 4.06 -16.60 29.02
CA LYS A 497 3.36 -16.33 27.75
C LYS A 497 2.20 -15.32 27.88
N CYS A 498 2.28 -14.44 28.86
CA CYS A 498 1.36 -13.32 29.04
C CYS A 498 1.96 -12.06 28.43
N LEU A 499 1.10 -11.15 27.95
CA LEU A 499 1.55 -9.85 27.47
C LEU A 499 2.05 -9.01 28.63
N ASN A 500 3.31 -8.55 28.57
CA ASN A 500 3.83 -7.55 29.48
C ASN A 500 3.22 -6.20 29.13
N THR A 501 2.15 -5.85 29.85
CA THR A 501 1.36 -4.66 29.55
C THR A 501 2.13 -3.36 29.76
N ASP A 502 3.09 -3.30 30.67
CA ASP A 502 3.83 -2.07 30.95
C ASP A 502 4.85 -1.76 29.86
N LEU A 503 5.62 -2.75 29.40
CA LEU A 503 6.51 -2.61 28.26
C LEU A 503 5.72 -2.31 26.97
N PHE A 504 4.56 -2.95 26.78
CA PHE A 504 3.71 -2.70 25.65
C PHE A 504 3.15 -1.26 25.65
N LYS A 505 2.68 -0.75 26.79
CA LYS A 505 2.23 0.64 26.94
C LYS A 505 3.34 1.64 26.64
N HIS A 506 4.56 1.39 27.14
CA HIS A 506 5.71 2.23 26.85
C HIS A 506 6.01 2.27 25.34
N ALA A 507 6.04 1.12 24.67
CA ALA A 507 6.24 1.04 23.23
C ALA A 507 5.14 1.76 22.44
N VAL A 508 3.87 1.59 22.81
CA VAL A 508 2.75 2.31 22.19
C VAL A 508 2.93 3.82 22.32
N ARG A 509 3.32 4.31 23.50
CA ARG A 509 3.56 5.74 23.74
C ARG A 509 4.69 6.29 22.86
N ILE A 510 5.84 5.61 22.83
CA ILE A 510 6.99 6.03 22.00
C ILE A 510 6.63 6.04 20.51
N TRP A 511 5.94 5.01 20.03
CA TRP A 511 5.61 4.92 18.60
C TRP A 511 4.46 5.85 18.18
N THR A 512 3.54 6.18 19.06
CA THR A 512 2.57 7.26 18.82
C THR A 512 3.30 8.60 18.61
N LEU A 513 4.32 8.87 19.44
CA LEU A 513 5.14 10.08 19.30
C LEU A 513 5.97 10.08 18.01
N ILE A 514 6.55 8.94 17.61
CA ILE A 514 7.28 8.81 16.32
C ILE A 514 6.37 9.12 15.14
N LEU A 515 5.15 8.57 15.14
CA LEU A 515 4.20 8.81 14.07
C LEU A 515 3.80 10.29 13.99
N GLU A 516 3.61 10.94 15.13
CA GLU A 516 3.31 12.37 15.23
C GLU A 516 4.46 13.23 14.69
N ILE A 517 5.69 12.99 15.12
CA ILE A 517 6.90 13.66 14.61
C ILE A 517 7.03 13.44 13.10
N SER A 518 6.68 12.26 12.60
CA SER A 518 6.73 11.92 11.18
C SER A 518 5.77 12.77 10.35
N VAL A 519 4.62 13.17 10.87
CA VAL A 519 3.73 14.13 10.19
C VAL A 519 4.40 15.49 10.04
N MET A 520 5.02 15.97 11.11
CA MET A 520 5.69 17.29 11.12
C MET A 520 6.88 17.36 10.14
N MET A 521 7.68 16.29 10.07
CA MET A 521 8.88 16.27 9.22
C MET A 521 8.58 16.01 7.73
N ALA A 522 7.37 15.58 7.38
CA ALA A 522 7.03 15.05 6.07
C ALA A 522 6.88 16.12 4.99
N GLN A 523 7.08 15.69 3.73
CA GLN A 523 6.59 16.37 2.54
C GLN A 523 5.54 15.50 1.82
N PHE A 524 4.67 16.15 1.04
CA PHE A 524 3.49 15.54 0.44
C PHE A 524 3.37 15.85 -1.05
N PRO A 525 2.71 15.01 -1.87
CA PRO A 525 2.71 15.12 -3.33
C PRO A 525 1.87 16.28 -3.90
N SER A 526 0.99 16.88 -3.09
CA SER A 526 0.16 18.04 -3.50
C SER A 526 0.01 19.04 -2.35
N LYS A 527 -0.47 20.24 -2.70
CA LYS A 527 -0.75 21.33 -1.74
C LYS A 527 -1.85 20.93 -0.76
N GLU A 528 -2.91 20.32 -1.27
CA GLU A 528 -4.10 19.92 -0.51
C GLU A 528 -3.72 18.84 0.51
N ILE A 529 -2.98 17.82 0.08
CA ILE A 529 -2.55 16.74 0.98
C ILE A 529 -1.61 17.28 2.05
N ALA A 530 -0.66 18.18 1.72
CA ALA A 530 0.22 18.79 2.70
C ALA A 530 -0.57 19.58 3.75
N LYS A 531 -1.57 20.35 3.32
CA LYS A 531 -2.41 21.18 4.18
C LYS A 531 -3.29 20.33 5.10
N LEU A 532 -4.03 19.37 4.54
CA LEU A 532 -4.96 18.55 5.33
C LEU A 532 -4.23 17.53 6.22
N SER A 533 -3.07 17.01 5.80
CA SER A 533 -2.25 16.15 6.66
C SER A 533 -1.70 16.92 7.87
N TYR A 534 -1.31 18.17 7.70
CA TYR A 534 -0.95 19.05 8.81
C TYR A 534 -2.15 19.38 9.71
N GLU A 535 -3.31 19.63 9.12
CA GLU A 535 -4.52 20.03 9.83
C GLU A 535 -5.09 18.92 10.71
N TYR A 536 -5.07 17.66 10.23
CA TYR A 536 -5.70 16.52 10.93
C TYR A 536 -4.71 15.54 11.56
N ARG A 537 -3.46 15.50 11.14
CA ARG A 537 -2.35 14.74 11.75
C ARG A 537 -2.69 13.28 12.05
N THR A 538 -3.25 12.57 11.08
CA THR A 538 -3.70 11.18 11.25
C THR A 538 -2.54 10.20 11.40
N LEU A 539 -2.65 9.29 12.38
CA LEU A 539 -1.63 8.31 12.76
C LEU A 539 -2.21 6.90 12.67
N GLY A 540 -1.39 5.93 12.22
CA GLY A 540 -1.78 4.53 12.12
C GLY A 540 -0.85 3.62 12.92
N LEU A 541 -1.23 3.24 14.13
CA LEU A 541 -0.49 2.30 14.96
C LEU A 541 -1.26 0.98 15.07
N GLY A 542 -0.58 -0.11 14.74
CA GLY A 542 -1.13 -1.44 14.80
C GLY A 542 -0.20 -2.44 15.50
N TYR A 543 -0.52 -3.71 15.41
CA TYR A 543 0.31 -4.80 15.90
C TYR A 543 0.34 -5.96 14.92
N ALA A 544 1.37 -6.79 15.03
CA ALA A 544 1.57 -8.00 14.24
C ALA A 544 1.71 -9.22 15.15
N ASN A 545 1.61 -10.42 14.57
CA ASN A 545 1.80 -11.70 15.26
C ASN A 545 0.73 -12.07 16.29
N LEU A 546 -0.51 -11.56 16.17
CA LEU A 546 -1.61 -12.02 17.01
C LEU A 546 -1.81 -13.54 16.90
N GLY A 547 -1.80 -14.06 15.66
CA GLY A 547 -1.91 -15.51 15.43
C GLY A 547 -0.78 -16.29 16.13
N GLY A 548 0.47 -15.84 16.00
CA GLY A 548 1.63 -16.45 16.71
C GLY A 548 1.49 -16.36 18.22
N TYR A 549 1.04 -15.24 18.75
CA TYR A 549 0.76 -15.03 20.17
C TYR A 549 -0.28 -16.04 20.69
N LEU A 550 -1.42 -16.17 20.03
CA LEU A 550 -2.49 -17.11 20.40
C LEU A 550 -2.03 -18.56 20.29
N MET A 551 -1.34 -18.92 19.20
CA MET A 551 -0.78 -20.27 19.01
C MET A 551 0.20 -20.64 20.10
N SER A 552 1.07 -19.72 20.51
CA SER A 552 2.04 -19.97 21.58
C SER A 552 1.37 -20.24 22.94
N LYS A 553 0.17 -19.72 23.15
CA LYS A 553 -0.69 -19.95 24.32
C LYS A 553 -1.58 -21.18 24.20
N GLY A 554 -1.64 -21.81 23.02
CA GLY A 554 -2.56 -22.92 22.75
C GLY A 554 -4.03 -22.48 22.58
N VAL A 555 -4.26 -21.20 22.24
CA VAL A 555 -5.59 -20.60 22.04
C VAL A 555 -5.95 -20.64 20.54
N ALA A 556 -7.11 -21.17 20.20
CA ALA A 556 -7.59 -21.18 18.81
C ALA A 556 -7.91 -19.75 18.35
N TYR A 557 -7.54 -19.43 17.12
CA TYR A 557 -7.70 -18.09 16.55
C TYR A 557 -9.16 -17.61 16.51
N ASP A 558 -10.09 -18.51 16.20
CA ASP A 558 -11.53 -18.25 16.09
C ASP A 558 -12.32 -18.54 17.37
N SER A 559 -11.64 -18.85 18.49
CA SER A 559 -12.28 -19.06 19.78
C SER A 559 -12.74 -17.74 20.42
N GLU A 560 -13.66 -17.83 21.38
CA GLU A 560 -14.08 -16.66 22.17
C GLU A 560 -12.90 -16.08 22.98
N GLU A 561 -12.02 -16.93 23.51
CA GLU A 561 -10.81 -16.52 24.20
C GLU A 561 -9.85 -15.78 23.24
N GLY A 562 -9.69 -16.26 22.00
CA GLY A 562 -8.90 -15.60 20.96
C GLY A 562 -9.43 -14.21 20.63
N ARG A 563 -10.74 -14.07 20.42
CA ARG A 563 -11.40 -12.79 20.18
C ARG A 563 -11.29 -11.84 21.37
N ALA A 564 -11.47 -12.34 22.60
CA ALA A 564 -11.33 -11.56 23.82
C ALA A 564 -9.91 -11.04 24.03
N ASN A 565 -8.88 -11.87 23.77
CA ASN A 565 -7.47 -11.43 23.77
C ASN A 565 -7.24 -10.31 22.75
N CYS A 566 -7.72 -10.46 21.52
CA CYS A 566 -7.62 -9.44 20.47
C CYS A 566 -8.28 -8.14 20.90
N ALA A 567 -9.51 -8.20 21.41
CA ALA A 567 -10.25 -7.04 21.89
C ALA A 567 -9.52 -6.32 23.04
N ALA A 568 -8.98 -7.05 24.01
CA ALA A 568 -8.24 -6.48 25.15
C ALA A 568 -6.94 -5.79 24.71
N ILE A 569 -6.14 -6.42 23.82
CA ILE A 569 -4.91 -5.85 23.27
C ILE A 569 -5.23 -4.57 22.48
N THR A 570 -6.27 -4.63 21.63
CA THR A 570 -6.69 -3.47 20.81
C THR A 570 -7.20 -2.34 21.68
N ALA A 571 -8.01 -2.62 22.72
CA ALA A 571 -8.49 -1.62 23.66
C ALA A 571 -7.32 -0.94 24.41
N LEU A 572 -6.33 -1.72 24.83
CA LEU A 572 -5.13 -1.20 25.51
C LEU A 572 -4.34 -0.28 24.58
N MET A 573 -4.02 -0.75 23.34
CA MET A 573 -3.29 0.05 22.36
C MET A 573 -4.04 1.35 22.02
N THR A 574 -5.33 1.26 21.72
CA THR A 574 -6.16 2.43 21.38
C THR A 574 -6.21 3.43 22.53
N GLY A 575 -6.44 2.94 23.76
CA GLY A 575 -6.51 3.80 24.94
C GLY A 575 -5.20 4.54 25.21
N ILE A 576 -4.06 3.86 25.12
CA ILE A 576 -2.73 4.48 25.32
C ILE A 576 -2.38 5.43 24.17
N SER A 577 -2.69 5.09 22.93
CA SER A 577 -2.44 5.98 21.77
C SER A 577 -3.20 7.30 21.92
N TYR A 578 -4.48 7.26 22.28
CA TYR A 578 -5.26 8.48 22.50
C TYR A 578 -4.86 9.24 23.76
N ALA A 579 -4.46 8.56 24.84
CA ALA A 579 -3.91 9.21 26.02
C ALA A 579 -2.60 9.95 25.69
N THR A 580 -1.71 9.32 24.90
CA THR A 580 -0.47 9.94 24.41
C THR A 580 -0.77 11.12 23.48
N SER A 581 -1.76 11.01 22.59
CA SER A 581 -2.20 12.13 21.74
C SER A 581 -2.69 13.31 22.58
N ALA A 582 -3.44 13.06 23.65
CA ALA A 582 -3.88 14.11 24.58
C ALA A 582 -2.69 14.73 25.34
N GLU A 583 -1.70 13.92 25.74
CA GLU A 583 -0.46 14.41 26.37
C GLU A 583 0.32 15.32 25.40
N VAL A 584 0.50 14.92 24.14
CA VAL A 584 1.11 15.75 23.10
C VAL A 584 0.32 17.05 22.93
N ALA A 585 -1.01 16.97 22.84
CA ALA A 585 -1.87 18.14 22.69
C ALA A 585 -1.79 19.11 23.88
N SER A 586 -1.52 18.63 25.08
CA SER A 586 -1.34 19.49 26.27
C SER A 586 -0.05 20.32 26.20
N GLU A 587 0.96 19.85 25.50
CA GLU A 587 2.26 20.53 25.37
C GLU A 587 2.39 21.32 24.05
N GLN A 588 1.88 20.76 22.94
CA GLN A 588 2.02 21.31 21.59
C GLN A 588 0.74 22.01 21.06
N GLY A 589 -0.35 21.92 21.80
CA GLY A 589 -1.69 22.27 21.31
C GLY A 589 -2.36 21.12 20.54
N PRO A 590 -3.69 21.13 20.43
CA PRO A 590 -4.43 20.15 19.64
C PRO A 590 -4.19 20.38 18.14
N PHE A 591 -4.44 19.33 17.33
CA PHE A 591 -4.39 19.50 15.87
C PHE A 591 -5.40 20.57 15.40
N PRO A 592 -5.08 21.33 14.34
CA PRO A 592 -5.88 22.51 13.95
C PRO A 592 -7.38 22.21 13.72
N GLY A 593 -7.69 21.07 13.09
CA GLY A 593 -9.08 20.64 12.83
C GLY A 593 -9.86 20.16 14.06
N TYR A 594 -9.24 20.09 15.25
CA TYR A 594 -9.90 19.57 16.46
C TYR A 594 -11.05 20.44 16.94
N GLN A 595 -10.88 21.77 16.94
CA GLN A 595 -11.85 22.67 17.57
C GLN A 595 -13.26 22.50 17.00
N GLN A 596 -13.39 22.45 15.69
CA GLN A 596 -14.69 22.28 15.01
C GLN A 596 -15.26 20.86 15.18
N ASN A 597 -14.41 19.84 15.35
CA ASN A 597 -14.80 18.43 15.44
C ASN A 597 -14.82 17.88 16.89
N SER A 598 -14.50 18.70 17.89
CA SER A 598 -14.26 18.23 19.27
C SER A 598 -15.43 17.43 19.86
N LYS A 599 -16.67 17.83 19.61
CA LYS A 599 -17.87 17.12 20.09
C LYS A 599 -17.95 15.70 19.53
N ASN A 600 -17.73 15.57 18.21
CA ASN A 600 -17.79 14.28 17.51
C ASN A 600 -16.61 13.40 17.90
N MET A 601 -15.40 13.95 17.98
CA MET A 601 -14.24 13.19 18.42
C MET A 601 -14.42 12.66 19.84
N LEU A 602 -14.88 13.48 20.79
CA LEU A 602 -15.16 13.04 22.16
C LEU A 602 -16.31 12.03 22.22
N ARG A 603 -17.34 12.15 21.37
CA ARG A 603 -18.40 11.15 21.21
C ARG A 603 -17.81 9.79 20.81
N VAL A 604 -16.98 9.76 19.80
CA VAL A 604 -16.31 8.53 19.34
C VAL A 604 -15.43 7.94 20.44
N MET A 605 -14.67 8.77 21.17
CA MET A 605 -13.85 8.30 22.30
C MET A 605 -14.71 7.69 23.42
N ARG A 606 -15.87 8.28 23.73
CA ARG A 606 -16.79 7.70 24.71
C ARG A 606 -17.36 6.36 24.23
N ASN A 607 -17.64 6.22 22.93
CA ASN A 607 -18.09 4.96 22.35
C ASN A 607 -17.00 3.89 22.43
N HIS A 608 -15.75 4.20 22.07
CA HIS A 608 -14.62 3.28 22.25
C HIS A 608 -14.46 2.83 23.71
N ARG A 609 -14.59 3.75 24.66
CA ARG A 609 -14.54 3.44 26.09
C ARG A 609 -15.67 2.51 26.51
N ARG A 610 -16.90 2.73 26.04
CA ARG A 610 -18.03 1.83 26.30
C ARG A 610 -17.79 0.43 25.75
N ALA A 611 -17.29 0.34 24.51
CA ALA A 611 -16.91 -0.94 23.90
C ALA A 611 -15.82 -1.66 24.72
N ALA A 612 -14.79 -0.96 25.17
CA ALA A 612 -13.72 -1.51 25.99
C ALA A 612 -14.23 -2.06 27.34
N TYR A 613 -15.32 -1.49 27.90
CA TYR A 613 -15.99 -2.00 29.09
C TYR A 613 -17.06 -3.06 28.82
N GLY A 614 -17.18 -3.53 27.59
CA GLY A 614 -18.13 -4.58 27.20
C GLY A 614 -19.60 -4.15 27.25
N LYS A 615 -19.90 -2.85 27.08
CA LYS A 615 -21.27 -2.35 27.03
C LYS A 615 -21.98 -2.84 25.77
N THR A 616 -23.27 -3.14 25.88
CA THR A 616 -24.13 -3.55 24.77
C THR A 616 -25.02 -2.43 24.25
N ASP A 617 -25.15 -1.35 25.00
CA ASP A 617 -26.03 -0.22 24.77
C ASP A 617 -25.38 1.10 25.19
N GLU A 618 -26.15 2.17 25.21
CA GLU A 618 -25.71 3.52 25.58
C GLU A 618 -24.73 4.16 24.57
N TYR A 619 -24.58 3.60 23.37
CA TYR A 619 -23.75 4.20 22.34
C TYR A 619 -24.40 5.45 21.74
N GLU A 620 -23.56 6.44 21.43
CA GLU A 620 -24.00 7.73 20.93
C GLU A 620 -23.87 7.79 19.41
N GLY A 621 -25.01 8.00 18.70
CA GLY A 621 -25.02 8.28 17.26
C GLY A 621 -24.51 7.14 16.39
N LEU A 622 -24.82 5.89 16.74
CA LEU A 622 -24.55 4.72 15.93
C LEU A 622 -25.86 4.11 15.41
N HIS A 623 -25.87 3.69 14.15
CA HIS A 623 -26.97 2.90 13.59
C HIS A 623 -26.93 1.44 14.04
N ILE A 624 -25.72 0.91 14.26
CA ILE A 624 -25.48 -0.46 14.73
C ILE A 624 -24.54 -0.42 15.92
N ASN A 625 -24.97 -1.01 17.04
CA ASN A 625 -24.13 -1.10 18.23
C ASN A 625 -23.06 -2.20 18.09
N PRO A 626 -21.85 -2.00 18.65
CA PRO A 626 -20.83 -3.05 18.71
C PRO A 626 -21.32 -4.27 19.50
N VAL A 627 -20.85 -5.44 19.10
CA VAL A 627 -21.04 -6.69 19.84
C VAL A 627 -19.85 -6.87 20.80
N PRO A 628 -20.06 -6.94 22.11
CA PRO A 628 -18.96 -7.13 23.07
C PRO A 628 -18.42 -8.56 23.04
N PHE A 629 -17.17 -8.70 23.40
CA PHE A 629 -16.50 -9.98 23.59
C PHE A 629 -16.01 -10.12 25.04
#